data_d6663aa709d684562ddd6c86a5859eaa
#
_entry.id   d6663aa709d684562ddd6c86a5859eaa
#
_cell.length_a   1.000
_cell.length_b   1.000
_cell.length_c   1.000
_cell.angle_alpha   90.00
_cell.angle_beta   90.00
_cell.angle_gamma   90.00
#
_symmetry.space_group_name_H-M   'P 1'
#
loop_
_entity.id
_entity.type
_entity.pdbx_description
1 polymer ?
#
loop_
_entity_poly.entity_id
_entity_poly.type
_entity_poly.pdbx_seq_one_letter_code
_entity_poly.pdbx_strand_id
1 'polypeptide(L)'
;MPSIGRRKLAGIASRVDMKTVIVSAALTIEQGKLLVTQRKKDSSHGLLWEFPGGKVEEGEDPREALRRELKEELDVEVEVGRLFDAVFYSYPEFPILLLVYCCRVEKGFLKPIGCHNLRWVTLKELEALAMPPADDPIRKHLSSFERDVPCPAKPG
;
A
#
# COMPACT_ATOMS: atom_id res chain seq x y z
N MET A 1 -16.71 38.46 14.30
CA MET A 1 -16.27 37.44 13.33
C MET A 1 -15.90 36.10 13.93
N PRO A 2 -15.38 36.01 15.14
CA PRO A 2 -14.90 34.72 15.63
C PRO A 2 -15.99 33.68 15.95
N SER A 3 -17.24 34.08 16.19
CA SER A 3 -18.28 33.16 16.66
C SER A 3 -18.89 32.25 15.59
N ILE A 4 -18.91 32.67 14.33
CA ILE A 4 -19.49 31.88 13.24
C ILE A 4 -18.51 30.78 12.80
N GLY A 5 -17.22 31.08 12.80
CA GLY A 5 -16.18 30.12 12.46
C GLY A 5 -16.04 29.01 13.49
N ARG A 6 -16.19 29.35 14.77
CA ARG A 6 -16.07 28.36 15.86
C ARG A 6 -17.21 27.36 15.89
N ARG A 7 -18.43 27.75 15.55
CA ARG A 7 -19.58 26.83 15.53
C ARG A 7 -19.50 25.81 14.37
N LYS A 8 -19.04 26.25 13.21
CA LYS A 8 -18.80 25.32 12.09
C LYS A 8 -17.65 24.35 12.35
N LEU A 9 -16.60 24.82 13.01
CA LEU A 9 -15.47 24.00 13.37
C LEU A 9 -15.81 22.98 14.47
N ALA A 10 -16.70 23.31 15.41
CA ALA A 10 -17.11 22.38 16.46
C ALA A 10 -17.89 21.17 15.91
N GLY A 11 -18.73 21.37 14.88
CA GLY A 11 -19.43 20.26 14.23
C GLY A 11 -18.55 19.37 13.38
N ILE A 12 -17.36 19.85 12.98
CA ILE A 12 -16.39 19.14 12.16
C ILE A 12 -15.23 18.60 12.99
N ALA A 13 -15.12 19.03 14.25
CA ALA A 13 -14.00 18.70 15.14
C ALA A 13 -13.76 17.19 15.26
N SER A 14 -14.82 16.36 15.33
CA SER A 14 -14.71 14.90 15.39
C SER A 14 -14.08 14.30 14.13
N ARG A 15 -14.23 14.95 12.95
CA ARG A 15 -13.61 14.53 11.70
C ARG A 15 -12.19 15.06 11.56
N VAL A 16 -11.92 16.26 12.06
CA VAL A 16 -10.59 16.90 12.03
C VAL A 16 -9.62 16.18 12.97
N ASP A 17 -10.15 15.60 14.07
CA ASP A 17 -9.34 14.80 15.00
C ASP A 17 -8.95 13.43 14.42
N MET A 18 -9.61 12.98 13.35
CA MET A 18 -9.26 11.76 12.63
C MET A 18 -8.15 12.07 11.63
N LYS A 19 -6.91 11.88 12.06
CA LYS A 19 -5.76 12.09 11.19
C LYS A 19 -5.76 11.08 10.05
N THR A 20 -5.48 11.56 8.85
CA THR A 20 -5.25 10.69 7.71
C THR A 20 -3.95 9.92 7.93
N VAL A 21 -4.03 8.60 7.87
CA VAL A 21 -2.86 7.73 7.95
C VAL A 21 -2.29 7.59 6.54
N ILE A 22 -1.01 7.90 6.39
CA ILE A 22 -0.30 7.69 5.13
C ILE A 22 0.28 6.29 5.12
N VAL A 23 0.00 5.53 4.07
CA VAL A 23 0.49 4.16 3.89
C VAL A 23 1.25 4.10 2.57
N SER A 24 2.46 3.58 2.60
CA SER A 24 3.23 3.30 1.39
C SER A 24 3.14 1.83 1.05
N ALA A 25 2.95 1.50 -0.21
CA ALA A 25 2.87 0.12 -0.68
C ALA A 25 3.70 -0.06 -1.95
N ALA A 26 4.19 -1.27 -2.16
CA ALA A 26 5.06 -1.62 -3.27
C ALA A 26 4.30 -2.40 -4.35
N LEU A 27 4.41 -1.92 -5.58
CA LEU A 27 4.03 -2.66 -6.76
C LEU A 27 5.30 -3.23 -7.37
N THR A 28 5.51 -4.52 -7.18
CA THR A 28 6.71 -5.24 -7.64
C THR A 28 6.29 -6.27 -8.66
N ILE A 29 6.87 -6.19 -9.86
CA ILE A 29 6.51 -7.07 -10.97
C ILE A 29 7.76 -7.81 -11.43
N GLU A 30 7.67 -9.13 -11.45
CA GLU A 30 8.71 -10.00 -12.00
C GLU A 30 8.06 -11.08 -12.86
N GLN A 31 8.54 -11.28 -14.09
CA GLN A 31 8.04 -12.30 -14.99
C GLN A 31 6.51 -12.26 -15.18
N GLY A 32 5.95 -11.04 -15.26
CA GLY A 32 4.51 -10.84 -15.44
C GLY A 32 3.65 -11.08 -14.20
N LYS A 33 4.26 -11.28 -13.04
CA LYS A 33 3.55 -11.52 -11.79
C LYS A 33 3.83 -10.41 -10.78
N LEU A 34 2.82 -10.17 -9.93
CA LEU A 34 2.88 -9.16 -8.87
C LEU A 34 3.10 -9.82 -7.52
N LEU A 35 3.90 -9.17 -6.70
CA LEU A 35 4.12 -9.60 -5.33
C LEU A 35 2.98 -9.09 -4.44
N VAL A 36 2.33 -10.01 -3.73
CA VAL A 36 1.32 -9.69 -2.71
C VAL A 36 1.66 -10.41 -1.42
N THR A 37 1.25 -9.80 -0.31
CA THR A 37 1.44 -10.37 1.03
C THR A 37 0.08 -10.55 1.70
N GLN A 38 0.00 -11.56 2.54
CA GLN A 38 -1.21 -11.85 3.31
C GLN A 38 -1.04 -11.29 4.72
N ARG A 39 -2.01 -10.52 5.17
CA ARG A 39 -2.00 -9.92 6.49
C ARG A 39 -2.10 -11.00 7.57
N LYS A 40 -1.43 -10.76 8.71
CA LYS A 40 -1.48 -11.66 9.86
C LYS A 40 -2.92 -11.84 10.32
N LYS A 41 -3.25 -13.04 10.77
CA LYS A 41 -4.60 -13.44 11.21
C LYS A 41 -5.17 -12.50 12.29
N ASP A 42 -4.34 -12.06 13.22
CA ASP A 42 -4.75 -11.23 14.36
C ASP A 42 -4.72 -9.73 14.09
N SER A 43 -4.44 -9.33 12.85
CA SER A 43 -4.40 -7.92 12.47
C SER A 43 -5.76 -7.44 11.94
N SER A 44 -5.91 -6.13 11.84
CA SER A 44 -7.01 -5.51 11.10
C SER A 44 -7.01 -6.04 9.66
N HIS A 45 -8.18 -6.41 9.13
CA HIS A 45 -8.33 -7.08 7.83
C HIS A 45 -7.49 -8.36 7.73
N GLY A 46 -7.42 -9.13 8.81
CA GLY A 46 -6.61 -10.35 8.89
C GLY A 46 -6.88 -11.34 7.77
N LEU A 47 -5.80 -11.96 7.28
CA LEU A 47 -5.79 -12.93 6.18
C LEU A 47 -6.20 -12.37 4.81
N LEU A 48 -6.48 -11.09 4.68
CA LEU A 48 -6.64 -10.45 3.37
C LEU A 48 -5.27 -10.25 2.72
N TRP A 49 -5.27 -10.26 1.40
CA TRP A 49 -4.06 -10.01 0.61
C TRP A 49 -3.93 -8.52 0.31
N GLU A 50 -2.70 -8.04 0.24
CA GLU A 50 -2.41 -6.64 -0.05
C GLU A 50 -1.06 -6.50 -0.77
N PHE A 51 -0.82 -5.33 -1.33
CA PHE A 51 0.52 -4.98 -1.77
C PHE A 51 1.38 -4.75 -0.53
N PRO A 52 2.62 -5.27 -0.48
CA PRO A 52 3.44 -5.14 0.72
C PRO A 52 3.79 -3.70 1.02
N GLY A 53 3.84 -3.35 2.28
CA GLY A 53 4.14 -2.00 2.75
C GLY A 53 3.63 -1.76 4.15
N GLY A 54 3.45 -0.51 4.52
CA GLY A 54 2.98 -0.15 5.84
C GLY A 54 2.87 1.34 6.05
N LYS A 55 2.59 1.71 7.29
CA LYS A 55 2.36 3.10 7.69
C LYS A 55 3.65 3.92 7.60
N VAL A 56 3.49 5.13 7.06
CA VAL A 56 4.53 6.15 7.10
C VAL A 56 4.47 6.81 8.48
N GLU A 57 5.60 6.84 9.17
CA GLU A 57 5.70 7.47 10.48
C GLU A 57 5.78 8.98 10.34
N GLU A 58 5.44 9.69 11.43
CA GLU A 58 5.50 11.15 11.45
C GLU A 58 6.92 11.63 11.10
N GLY A 59 7.01 12.54 10.12
CA GLY A 59 8.29 13.07 9.66
C GLY A 59 9.09 12.13 8.76
N GLU A 60 8.58 10.95 8.46
CA GLU A 60 9.26 9.98 7.61
C GLU A 60 8.91 10.22 6.14
N ASP A 61 9.91 10.12 5.25
CA ASP A 61 9.69 10.13 3.81
C ASP A 61 8.94 8.84 3.41
N PRO A 62 7.85 8.93 2.61
CA PRO A 62 7.08 7.75 2.21
C PRO A 62 7.90 6.67 1.48
N ARG A 63 8.92 7.04 0.72
CA ARG A 63 9.79 6.07 0.04
C ARG A 63 10.71 5.35 1.03
N GLU A 64 11.22 6.08 2.01
CA GLU A 64 12.03 5.49 3.09
C GLU A 64 11.20 4.59 3.98
N ALA A 65 9.95 4.99 4.27
CA ALA A 65 8.99 4.15 5.00
C ALA A 65 8.79 2.82 4.29
N LEU A 66 8.66 2.85 2.97
CA LEU A 66 8.46 1.64 2.17
C LEU A 66 9.68 0.72 2.23
N ARG A 67 10.88 1.28 2.12
CA ARG A 67 12.13 0.50 2.27
C ARG A 67 12.21 -0.18 3.64
N ARG A 68 11.90 0.57 4.68
CA ARG A 68 11.87 0.06 6.06
C ARG A 68 10.86 -1.05 6.22
N GLU A 69 9.63 -0.84 5.76
CA GLU A 69 8.55 -1.83 5.89
C GLU A 69 8.87 -3.14 5.15
N LEU A 70 9.39 -3.05 3.94
CA LEU A 70 9.74 -4.27 3.18
C LEU A 70 10.93 -5.01 3.81
N LYS A 71 11.86 -4.28 4.42
CA LYS A 71 12.93 -4.91 5.20
C LYS A 71 12.39 -5.65 6.42
N GLU A 72 11.48 -5.02 7.14
CA GLU A 72 10.85 -5.61 8.33
C GLU A 72 9.95 -6.80 8.00
N GLU A 73 9.15 -6.69 6.96
CA GLU A 73 8.15 -7.71 6.61
C GLU A 73 8.71 -8.88 5.80
N LEU A 74 9.64 -8.61 4.89
CA LEU A 74 10.07 -9.57 3.87
C LEU A 74 11.58 -9.82 3.84
N ASP A 75 12.34 -9.12 4.65
CA ASP A 75 13.81 -9.22 4.74
C ASP A 75 14.53 -8.94 3.41
N VAL A 76 14.02 -7.96 2.66
CA VAL A 76 14.63 -7.54 1.39
C VAL A 76 14.92 -6.05 1.37
N GLU A 77 15.91 -5.66 0.56
CA GLU A 77 16.17 -4.29 0.20
C GLU A 77 15.58 -4.01 -1.18
N VAL A 78 14.83 -2.93 -1.30
CA VAL A 78 14.15 -2.56 -2.54
C VAL A 78 14.60 -1.20 -3.04
N GLU A 79 14.63 -1.06 -4.35
CA GLU A 79 14.66 0.24 -5.02
C GLU A 79 13.23 0.73 -5.19
N VAL A 80 12.94 1.93 -4.70
CA VAL A 80 11.63 2.55 -4.84
C VAL A 80 11.68 3.51 -6.02
N GLY A 81 10.89 3.19 -7.03
CA GLY A 81 10.78 3.98 -8.24
C GLY A 81 9.66 5.01 -8.18
N ARG A 82 9.02 5.21 -9.31
CA ARG A 82 7.96 6.22 -9.45
C ARG A 82 6.69 5.84 -8.71
N LEU A 83 5.92 6.85 -8.36
CA LEU A 83 4.57 6.67 -7.83
C LEU A 83 3.68 6.13 -8.97
N PHE A 84 3.07 4.98 -8.74
CA PHE A 84 2.12 4.38 -9.67
C PHE A 84 0.73 4.97 -9.49
N ASP A 85 0.26 5.07 -8.25
CA ASP A 85 -1.06 5.60 -7.93
C ASP A 85 -1.12 6.10 -6.50
N ALA A 86 -2.08 6.96 -6.22
CA ALA A 86 -2.41 7.43 -4.89
C ALA A 86 -3.92 7.32 -4.70
N VAL A 87 -4.33 6.65 -3.63
CA VAL A 87 -5.74 6.38 -3.33
C VAL A 87 -6.08 6.91 -1.95
N PHE A 88 -7.08 7.77 -1.88
CA PHE A 88 -7.68 8.16 -0.61
C PHE A 88 -8.87 7.27 -0.34
N TYR A 89 -8.90 6.65 0.85
CA TYR A 89 -10.01 5.80 1.27
C TYR A 89 -10.38 6.08 2.72
N SER A 90 -11.67 6.24 2.98
CA SER A 90 -12.17 6.58 4.30
C SER A 90 -12.71 5.32 4.99
N TYR A 91 -11.87 4.68 5.82
CA TYR A 91 -12.33 3.62 6.70
C TYR A 91 -13.10 4.24 7.89
N PRO A 92 -14.01 3.48 8.53
CA PRO A 92 -14.73 4.01 9.70
C PRO A 92 -13.82 4.49 10.83
N GLU A 93 -12.69 3.82 11.03
CA GLU A 93 -11.75 4.13 12.10
C GLU A 93 -10.89 5.36 11.79
N PHE A 94 -10.44 5.48 10.53
CA PHE A 94 -9.63 6.61 10.06
C PHE A 94 -9.49 6.57 8.53
N PRO A 95 -9.32 7.74 7.91
CA PRO A 95 -9.02 7.76 6.48
C PRO A 95 -7.56 7.41 6.22
N ILE A 96 -7.29 6.81 5.07
CA ILE A 96 -5.93 6.54 4.62
C ILE A 96 -5.64 7.21 3.29
N LEU A 97 -4.39 7.58 3.10
CA LEU A 97 -3.82 7.95 1.81
C LEU A 97 -2.82 6.86 1.46
N LEU A 98 -3.20 6.00 0.51
CA LEU A 98 -2.36 4.90 0.04
C LEU A 98 -1.52 5.37 -1.13
N LEU A 99 -0.20 5.34 -0.96
CA LEU A 99 0.78 5.69 -1.98
C LEU A 99 1.43 4.40 -2.50
N VAL A 100 1.18 4.07 -3.76
CA VAL A 100 1.70 2.85 -4.37
C VAL A 100 2.85 3.20 -5.31
N TYR A 101 4.04 2.71 -4.99
CA TYR A 101 5.26 2.95 -5.76
C TYR A 101 5.67 1.70 -6.54
N CYS A 102 6.15 1.90 -7.76
CA CYS A 102 6.83 0.84 -8.49
C CYS A 102 8.13 0.51 -7.76
N CYS A 103 8.34 -0.74 -7.42
CA CYS A 103 9.52 -1.19 -6.67
C CYS A 103 10.18 -2.38 -7.34
N ARG A 104 11.47 -2.55 -7.02
CA ARG A 104 12.27 -3.67 -7.48
C ARG A 104 13.08 -4.20 -6.31
N VAL A 105 13.10 -5.52 -6.13
CA VAL A 105 13.96 -6.15 -5.13
C VAL A 105 15.41 -6.09 -5.61
N GLU A 106 16.28 -5.48 -4.82
CA GLU A 106 17.72 -5.37 -5.14
C GLU A 106 18.55 -6.40 -4.44
N LYS A 107 18.26 -6.66 -3.16
CA LYS A 107 19.04 -7.58 -2.32
C LYS A 107 18.14 -8.39 -1.42
N GLY A 108 18.56 -9.62 -1.15
CA GLY A 108 17.88 -10.51 -0.23
C GLY A 108 16.92 -11.47 -0.91
N PHE A 109 16.41 -12.39 -0.12
CA PHE A 109 15.44 -13.37 -0.54
C PHE A 109 14.14 -13.14 0.22
N LEU A 110 13.03 -13.10 -0.47
CA LEU A 110 11.72 -12.86 0.12
C LEU A 110 11.36 -13.90 1.17
N LYS A 111 11.09 -13.45 2.38
CA LYS A 111 10.67 -14.29 3.51
C LYS A 111 9.48 -13.65 4.20
N PRO A 112 8.40 -14.41 4.50
CA PRO A 112 7.23 -13.86 5.18
C PRO A 112 7.46 -13.73 6.69
N ILE A 113 8.36 -12.85 7.12
CA ILE A 113 8.70 -12.68 8.54
C ILE A 113 7.75 -11.75 9.27
N GLY A 114 7.22 -10.74 8.61
CA GLY A 114 6.28 -9.79 9.19
C GLY A 114 4.86 -9.88 8.63
N CYS A 115 4.56 -10.88 7.81
CA CYS A 115 3.25 -11.16 7.26
C CYS A 115 2.92 -12.65 7.40
N HIS A 116 1.67 -13.03 7.14
CA HIS A 116 1.25 -14.44 7.26
C HIS A 116 1.80 -15.27 6.10
N ASN A 117 1.78 -14.72 4.88
CA ASN A 117 2.27 -15.41 3.69
C ASN A 117 2.60 -14.39 2.60
N LEU A 118 3.27 -14.84 1.54
CA LEU A 118 3.52 -14.05 0.34
C LEU A 118 3.28 -14.90 -0.91
N ARG A 119 2.90 -14.26 -2.00
CA ARG A 119 2.68 -14.92 -3.29
C ARG A 119 3.04 -14.00 -4.43
N TRP A 120 3.46 -14.60 -5.53
CA TRP A 120 3.50 -13.96 -6.84
C TRP A 120 2.23 -14.34 -7.58
N VAL A 121 1.48 -13.36 -8.05
CA VAL A 121 0.19 -13.58 -8.72
C VAL A 121 0.15 -12.86 -10.06
N THR A 122 -0.58 -13.46 -11.00
CA THR A 122 -0.89 -12.78 -12.27
C THR A 122 -1.96 -11.72 -12.03
N LEU A 123 -2.15 -10.81 -12.99
CA LEU A 123 -3.24 -9.83 -12.92
C LEU A 123 -4.60 -10.51 -12.76
N LYS A 124 -4.80 -11.62 -13.47
CA LYS A 124 -6.05 -12.38 -13.40
C LYS A 124 -6.26 -12.99 -12.01
N GLU A 125 -5.21 -13.57 -11.42
CA GLU A 125 -5.27 -14.10 -10.06
C GLU A 125 -5.52 -12.99 -9.04
N LEU A 126 -4.92 -11.81 -9.23
CA LEU A 126 -5.11 -10.66 -8.37
C LEU A 126 -6.59 -10.24 -8.27
N GLU A 127 -7.32 -10.30 -9.37
CA GLU A 127 -8.75 -9.96 -9.41
C GLU A 127 -9.59 -10.85 -8.49
N ALA A 128 -9.16 -12.09 -8.28
CA ALA A 128 -9.88 -13.07 -7.45
C ALA A 128 -9.47 -13.03 -5.97
N LEU A 129 -8.44 -12.28 -5.60
CA LEU A 129 -7.99 -12.22 -4.21
C LEU A 129 -8.90 -11.37 -3.35
N ALA A 130 -9.10 -11.80 -2.09
CA ALA A 130 -9.75 -10.97 -1.08
C ALA A 130 -8.74 -9.92 -0.59
N MET A 131 -9.03 -8.64 -0.85
CA MET A 131 -8.18 -7.51 -0.51
C MET A 131 -8.97 -6.45 0.26
N PRO A 132 -8.31 -5.64 1.11
CA PRO A 132 -8.97 -4.50 1.74
C PRO A 132 -9.54 -3.53 0.68
N PRO A 133 -10.65 -2.84 0.98
CA PRO A 133 -11.29 -1.93 0.00
C PRO A 133 -10.39 -0.87 -0.62
N ALA A 134 -9.41 -0.36 0.12
CA ALA A 134 -8.48 0.66 -0.39
C ALA A 134 -7.63 0.16 -1.57
N ASP A 135 -7.45 -1.16 -1.69
CA ASP A 135 -6.68 -1.76 -2.79
C ASP A 135 -7.50 -1.95 -4.07
N ASP A 136 -8.83 -1.88 -3.99
CA ASP A 136 -9.69 -2.06 -5.17
C ASP A 136 -9.42 -1.05 -6.29
N PRO A 137 -9.27 0.25 -6.03
CA PRO A 137 -8.91 1.19 -7.09
C PRO A 137 -7.57 0.88 -7.76
N ILE A 138 -6.61 0.37 -6.99
CA ILE A 138 -5.30 -0.04 -7.52
C ILE A 138 -5.46 -1.24 -8.46
N ARG A 139 -6.24 -2.24 -8.03
CA ARG A 139 -6.54 -3.41 -8.87
C ARG A 139 -7.18 -3.02 -10.20
N LYS A 140 -8.16 -2.12 -10.16
CA LYS A 140 -8.84 -1.63 -11.37
C LYS A 140 -7.88 -0.89 -12.29
N HIS A 141 -7.01 -0.06 -11.72
CA HIS A 141 -6.00 0.65 -12.48
C HIS A 141 -5.03 -0.33 -13.15
N LEU A 142 -4.57 -1.35 -12.42
CA LEU A 142 -3.70 -2.40 -12.95
C LEU A 142 -4.37 -3.16 -14.10
N SER A 143 -5.65 -3.51 -13.96
CA SER A 143 -6.41 -4.22 -14.99
C SER A 143 -6.50 -3.46 -16.30
N SER A 144 -6.42 -2.11 -16.27
CA SER A 144 -6.47 -1.29 -17.47
C SER A 144 -5.23 -1.46 -18.37
N PHE A 145 -4.13 -1.96 -17.85
CA PHE A 145 -2.89 -2.15 -18.61
C PHE A 145 -2.75 -3.53 -19.26
N GLU A 146 -3.65 -4.45 -18.94
CA GLU A 146 -3.59 -5.84 -19.42
C GLU A 146 -2.26 -6.54 -19.09
N ARG A 147 -1.19 -6.27 -19.86
CA ARG A 147 0.13 -6.91 -19.68
C ARG A 147 1.26 -5.94 -19.41
N ASP A 148 1.08 -4.70 -19.83
CA ASP A 148 2.16 -3.70 -19.82
C ASP A 148 1.96 -2.68 -18.70
N VAL A 149 2.05 -3.14 -17.46
CA VAL A 149 2.03 -2.24 -16.31
C VAL A 149 3.25 -1.31 -16.37
N PRO A 150 3.07 0.01 -16.23
CA PRO A 150 4.17 0.96 -16.40
C PRO A 150 5.08 1.06 -15.18
N CYS A 151 5.50 -0.09 -14.66
CA CYS A 151 6.60 -0.19 -13.72
C CYS A 151 7.81 -0.67 -14.50
N PRO A 152 8.93 0.06 -14.48
CA PRO A 152 10.08 -0.32 -15.27
C PRO A 152 10.58 -1.70 -14.87
N ALA A 153 10.78 -2.53 -15.90
CA ALA A 153 11.45 -3.79 -15.71
C ALA A 153 12.87 -3.55 -15.20
N LYS A 154 13.41 -4.55 -14.52
CA LYS A 154 14.82 -4.55 -14.12
C LYS A 154 15.68 -4.22 -15.35
N PRO A 155 16.56 -3.21 -15.31
CA PRO A 155 17.46 -2.97 -16.42
C PRO A 155 18.28 -4.24 -16.65
N GLY A 156 18.22 -4.71 -17.86
CA GLY A 156 18.86 -5.94 -18.30
C GLY A 156 20.35 -5.91 -18.17
#